data_4951f2ae403abdf7115770aa620ac0d7
#
_entry.id   4951f2ae403abdf7115770aa620ac0d7
#
_cell.length_a   1.000
_cell.length_b   1.000
_cell.length_c   1.000
_cell.angle_alpha   90.00
_cell.angle_beta   90.00
_cell.angle_gamma   90.00
#
_symmetry.space_group_name_H-M   'P 1'
#
loop_
_entity.id
_entity.type
_entity.pdbx_description
1 polymer ?
#
loop_
_entity_poly.entity_id
_entity_poly.type
_entity_poly.pdbx_seq_one_letter_code
_entity_poly.pdbx_strand_id
1 'polypeptide(L)'
;MMLAAALTTLWGCSSSDDDSPNAYSFETSEKPAWSVDLAGNDADPAWQDIDQSKYGYGDKMVVTVKLEDELAKHVSSDDRMVVFIGEEQRTRPSAPNIFDDGSVYFVLNIGGNSSDREINIRLCYWCAQLRQLFTIEEKSTFRPELSYGNTSDYVPPLLKGCKKYPVQNELTVNAPESAPFAHAEGDLVAAFAGNECRGAGTVGEPFTVFRTSADEVLQVRYYSVQQSGVYSLTKSIDLGENGNKTVISAF
;
A
#
# COMPACT_ATOMS: atom_id res chain seq x y z
N MET A 1 58.99 -17.23 24.73
CA MET A 1 58.04 -18.06 25.48
C MET A 1 56.64 -17.55 25.16
N MET A 2 55.98 -18.15 24.16
CA MET A 2 54.59 -17.82 23.75
C MET A 2 53.70 -18.89 24.35
N LEU A 3 52.74 -18.44 25.16
CA LEU A 3 51.69 -19.32 25.69
C LEU A 3 50.51 -19.28 24.72
N ALA A 4 50.20 -20.37 24.06
CA ALA A 4 49.02 -20.58 23.24
C ALA A 4 47.89 -21.09 24.15
N ALA A 5 46.80 -20.31 24.28
CA ALA A 5 45.59 -20.74 24.94
C ALA A 5 44.69 -21.45 23.90
N ALA A 6 44.46 -22.73 24.08
CA ALA A 6 43.54 -23.52 23.30
C ALA A 6 42.10 -23.31 23.87
N LEU A 7 41.19 -22.73 23.07
CA LEU A 7 39.76 -22.77 23.33
C LEU A 7 39.20 -24.12 22.89
N THR A 8 38.80 -24.94 23.85
CA THR A 8 38.01 -26.14 23.61
C THR A 8 36.51 -25.76 23.50
N THR A 9 35.97 -25.83 22.31
CA THR A 9 34.54 -25.81 22.08
C THR A 9 33.93 -27.15 22.44
N LEU A 10 33.16 -27.21 23.52
CA LEU A 10 32.34 -28.37 23.84
C LEU A 10 31.10 -28.37 22.92
N TRP A 11 31.13 -29.23 21.92
CA TRP A 11 29.92 -29.63 21.19
C TRP A 11 29.18 -30.64 22.07
N GLY A 12 28.11 -30.20 22.67
CA GLY A 12 27.12 -31.07 23.28
C GLY A 12 26.24 -31.68 22.17
N CYS A 13 26.52 -32.91 21.76
CA CYS A 13 25.52 -33.73 21.08
C CYS A 13 24.45 -34.14 22.08
N SER A 14 23.27 -33.54 21.96
CA SER A 14 22.03 -34.09 22.50
C SER A 14 21.35 -34.81 21.34
N SER A 15 21.51 -36.12 21.26
CA SER A 15 20.70 -37.00 20.43
C SER A 15 19.35 -37.22 21.10
N SER A 16 18.31 -36.58 20.57
CA SER A 16 16.95 -37.07 20.70
C SER A 16 16.43 -37.24 19.27
N ASP A 17 16.35 -38.50 18.85
CA ASP A 17 15.68 -38.95 17.64
C ASP A 17 14.19 -38.68 17.79
N ASP A 18 13.74 -37.50 17.34
CA ASP A 18 12.34 -37.24 17.00
C ASP A 18 12.32 -36.64 15.60
N ASP A 19 12.23 -37.54 14.60
CA ASP A 19 12.23 -37.24 13.16
C ASP A 19 10.92 -36.59 12.69
N SER A 20 10.24 -35.86 13.54
CA SER A 20 9.19 -34.91 13.08
C SER A 20 9.85 -33.58 12.77
N PRO A 21 9.82 -33.13 11.50
CA PRO A 21 10.34 -31.80 11.19
C PRO A 21 9.57 -30.79 12.04
N ASN A 22 10.29 -30.05 12.88
CA ASN A 22 9.69 -28.99 13.68
C ASN A 22 8.85 -28.09 12.78
N ALA A 23 7.59 -27.86 13.14
CA ALA A 23 6.69 -27.01 12.39
C ALA A 23 7.16 -25.54 12.35
N TYR A 24 8.22 -25.22 13.07
CA TYR A 24 8.82 -23.88 13.15
C TYR A 24 10.33 -23.94 13.43
N SER A 25 11.04 -22.86 13.08
CA SER A 25 12.37 -22.54 13.59
C SER A 25 12.28 -21.43 14.63
N PHE A 26 13.21 -21.39 15.58
CA PHE A 26 13.28 -20.37 16.62
C PHE A 26 14.61 -19.63 16.61
N GLU A 27 14.57 -18.31 16.75
CA GLU A 27 15.72 -17.45 16.89
C GLU A 27 15.50 -16.42 18.00
N THR A 28 16.46 -16.30 18.92
CA THR A 28 16.41 -15.24 19.95
C THR A 28 16.54 -13.88 19.31
N SER A 29 15.66 -12.94 19.65
CA SER A 29 15.61 -11.62 19.05
C SER A 29 15.07 -10.59 20.04
N GLU A 30 15.55 -9.35 19.93
CA GLU A 30 14.84 -8.23 20.49
C GLU A 30 13.47 -8.07 19.82
N LYS A 31 12.56 -7.33 20.44
CA LYS A 31 11.23 -7.07 19.87
C LYS A 31 11.38 -6.44 18.47
N PRO A 32 10.93 -7.13 17.42
CA PRO A 32 11.10 -6.62 16.07
C PRO A 32 10.15 -5.44 15.79
N ALA A 33 10.61 -4.49 14.99
CA ALA A 33 9.80 -3.42 14.42
C ALA A 33 9.37 -3.78 13.00
N TRP A 34 8.59 -4.85 12.85
CA TRP A 34 8.11 -5.30 11.55
C TRP A 34 7.19 -4.27 10.91
N SER A 35 7.50 -3.88 9.70
CA SER A 35 6.67 -2.96 8.91
C SER A 35 6.80 -3.29 7.43
N VAL A 36 5.74 -2.98 6.67
CA VAL A 36 5.76 -3.13 5.21
C VAL A 36 6.46 -1.92 4.61
N ASP A 37 7.44 -2.17 3.74
CA ASP A 37 8.00 -1.11 2.90
C ASP A 37 7.02 -0.80 1.76
N LEU A 38 6.27 0.28 1.91
CA LEU A 38 5.33 0.79 0.91
C LEU A 38 5.97 1.76 -0.10
N ALA A 39 7.28 1.96 -0.06
CA ALA A 39 7.96 2.73 -1.08
C ALA A 39 7.72 2.10 -2.46
N GLY A 40 7.25 2.90 -3.42
CA GLY A 40 6.84 2.42 -4.74
C GLY A 40 5.48 1.71 -4.81
N ASN A 41 4.77 1.54 -3.68
CA ASN A 41 3.32 1.36 -3.71
C ASN A 41 2.68 2.75 -3.78
N ASP A 42 1.47 2.88 -4.34
CA ASP A 42 0.85 4.19 -4.40
C ASP A 42 0.65 4.74 -2.99
N ALA A 43 1.47 5.72 -2.63
CA ALA A 43 1.32 6.53 -1.45
C ALA A 43 0.52 7.78 -1.82
N ASP A 44 -0.07 8.46 -0.84
CA ASP A 44 -0.62 9.79 -1.07
C ASP A 44 0.47 10.64 -1.76
N PRO A 45 0.21 11.15 -2.98
CA PRO A 45 1.21 11.86 -3.76
C PRO A 45 1.62 13.20 -3.16
N ALA A 46 1.04 13.61 -2.03
CA ALA A 46 1.36 14.85 -1.31
C ALA A 46 1.40 16.08 -2.24
N TRP A 47 0.42 16.20 -3.14
CA TRP A 47 0.33 17.30 -4.09
C TRP A 47 0.27 18.65 -3.40
N GLN A 48 0.97 19.64 -3.97
CA GLN A 48 1.08 20.96 -3.39
C GLN A 48 -0.21 21.78 -3.55
N ASP A 49 -0.57 22.52 -2.53
CA ASP A 49 -1.61 23.56 -2.62
C ASP A 49 -1.04 24.81 -3.28
N ILE A 50 -1.00 24.79 -4.63
CA ILE A 50 -0.44 25.91 -5.41
C ILE A 50 -1.37 27.12 -5.41
N ASP A 51 -0.80 28.28 -5.08
CA ASP A 51 -1.47 29.55 -5.29
C ASP A 51 -1.19 30.06 -6.72
N GLN A 52 -2.11 29.79 -7.62
CA GLN A 52 -1.98 30.14 -9.04
C GLN A 52 -1.71 31.64 -9.28
N SER A 53 -2.11 32.52 -8.37
CA SER A 53 -1.87 33.95 -8.50
C SER A 53 -0.38 34.32 -8.37
N LYS A 54 0.41 33.48 -7.72
CA LYS A 54 1.86 33.66 -7.52
C LYS A 54 2.71 33.17 -8.69
N TYR A 55 2.12 32.33 -9.56
CA TYR A 55 2.86 31.72 -10.69
C TYR A 55 2.77 32.55 -11.98
N GLY A 56 2.01 33.66 -11.98
CA GLY A 56 1.92 34.57 -13.13
C GLY A 56 1.18 33.97 -14.34
N TYR A 57 0.36 32.95 -14.12
CA TYR A 57 -0.45 32.34 -15.19
C TYR A 57 -1.49 33.35 -15.70
N GLY A 58 -1.34 33.73 -16.98
CA GLY A 58 -2.27 34.66 -17.64
C GLY A 58 -3.50 34.00 -18.23
N ASP A 59 -3.39 32.73 -18.54
CA ASP A 59 -4.43 31.92 -19.20
C ASP A 59 -5.07 30.93 -18.19
N LYS A 60 -6.37 30.65 -18.36
CA LYS A 60 -7.11 29.70 -17.51
C LYS A 60 -7.95 28.78 -18.33
N MET A 61 -8.05 27.53 -17.90
CA MET A 61 -8.94 26.51 -18.43
C MET A 61 -9.67 25.85 -17.24
N VAL A 62 -10.94 25.53 -17.40
CA VAL A 62 -11.70 24.79 -16.39
C VAL A 62 -12.09 23.43 -16.97
N VAL A 63 -11.82 22.37 -16.19
CA VAL A 63 -12.27 21.03 -16.52
C VAL A 63 -13.11 20.48 -15.37
N THR A 64 -14.33 20.06 -15.70
CA THR A 64 -15.20 19.33 -14.77
C THR A 64 -15.17 17.85 -15.16
N VAL A 65 -14.70 17.02 -14.25
CA VAL A 65 -14.56 15.57 -14.47
C VAL A 65 -15.60 14.86 -13.64
N LYS A 66 -16.43 14.04 -14.27
CA LYS A 66 -17.26 13.05 -13.57
C LYS A 66 -16.45 11.80 -13.36
N LEU A 67 -16.45 11.29 -12.15
CA LEU A 67 -15.80 10.01 -11.86
C LEU A 67 -16.67 8.86 -12.39
N GLU A 68 -16.04 7.84 -12.96
CA GLU A 68 -16.76 6.64 -13.39
C GLU A 68 -17.44 5.94 -12.20
N ASP A 69 -18.59 5.32 -12.44
CA ASP A 69 -19.46 4.79 -11.39
C ASP A 69 -18.76 3.74 -10.49
N GLU A 70 -17.85 2.95 -11.03
CA GLU A 70 -17.10 1.96 -10.25
C GLU A 70 -16.12 2.61 -9.28
N LEU A 71 -15.43 3.66 -9.70
CA LEU A 71 -14.55 4.42 -8.80
C LEU A 71 -15.33 5.29 -7.81
N ALA A 72 -16.48 5.80 -8.21
CA ALA A 72 -17.35 6.59 -7.34
C ALA A 72 -17.79 5.82 -6.08
N LYS A 73 -17.89 4.50 -6.13
CA LYS A 73 -18.18 3.63 -4.98
C LYS A 73 -17.09 3.67 -3.88
N HIS A 74 -15.89 4.09 -4.25
CA HIS A 74 -14.72 4.13 -3.37
C HIS A 74 -14.31 5.55 -3.01
N VAL A 75 -15.11 6.55 -3.38
CA VAL A 75 -14.78 7.95 -3.10
C VAL A 75 -14.82 8.26 -1.60
N SER A 76 -13.89 9.09 -1.18
CA SER A 76 -13.82 9.64 0.18
C SER A 76 -13.47 11.13 0.16
N SER A 77 -13.63 11.81 1.30
CA SER A 77 -13.22 13.21 1.47
C SER A 77 -11.72 13.44 1.27
N ASP A 78 -10.92 12.38 1.36
CA ASP A 78 -9.46 12.43 1.24
C ASP A 78 -8.97 12.24 -0.20
N ASP A 79 -9.89 11.95 -1.11
CA ASP A 79 -9.60 11.85 -2.53
C ASP A 79 -9.23 13.22 -3.11
N ARG A 80 -8.33 13.23 -4.08
CA ARG A 80 -7.88 14.46 -4.74
C ARG A 80 -7.67 14.21 -6.23
N MET A 81 -7.89 15.27 -7.00
CA MET A 81 -7.53 15.28 -8.43
C MET A 81 -6.73 16.54 -8.76
N VAL A 82 -5.70 16.38 -9.59
CA VAL A 82 -4.85 17.48 -10.08
C VAL A 82 -4.59 17.35 -11.56
N VAL A 83 -4.10 18.45 -12.15
CA VAL A 83 -3.63 18.49 -13.54
C VAL A 83 -2.17 18.89 -13.58
N PHE A 84 -1.42 18.23 -14.47
CA PHE A 84 -0.06 18.59 -14.85
C PHE A 84 -0.02 19.04 -16.31
N ILE A 85 0.86 19.99 -16.59
CA ILE A 85 1.32 20.33 -17.95
C ILE A 85 2.81 20.01 -17.97
N GLY A 86 3.23 19.03 -18.75
CA GLY A 86 4.56 18.43 -18.59
C GLY A 86 4.70 17.81 -17.20
N GLU A 87 5.75 18.20 -16.48
CA GLU A 87 6.00 17.72 -15.11
C GLU A 87 5.54 18.72 -14.03
N GLU A 88 4.95 19.85 -14.43
CA GLU A 88 4.53 20.89 -13.50
C GLU A 88 3.04 20.75 -13.13
N GLN A 89 2.76 20.69 -11.84
CA GLN A 89 1.40 20.74 -11.31
C GLN A 89 0.78 22.11 -11.58
N ARG A 90 -0.41 22.15 -12.19
CA ARG A 90 -1.07 23.38 -12.64
C ARG A 90 -2.40 23.65 -11.96
N THR A 91 -2.85 22.78 -11.04
CA THR A 91 -4.05 22.98 -10.24
C THR A 91 -3.76 22.79 -8.77
N ARG A 92 -4.58 23.41 -7.92
CA ARG A 92 -4.72 22.94 -6.54
C ARG A 92 -5.29 21.52 -6.53
N PRO A 93 -4.99 20.70 -5.52
CA PRO A 93 -5.70 19.46 -5.32
C PRO A 93 -7.19 19.72 -5.14
N SER A 94 -8.01 19.29 -6.10
CA SER A 94 -9.47 19.41 -6.05
C SER A 94 -10.03 18.26 -5.22
N ALA A 95 -10.87 18.58 -4.25
CA ALA A 95 -11.66 17.59 -3.51
C ALA A 95 -12.88 17.14 -4.32
N PRO A 96 -13.45 15.95 -4.07
CA PRO A 96 -14.66 15.50 -4.73
C PRO A 96 -15.89 16.31 -4.31
N ASN A 97 -16.77 16.59 -5.26
CA ASN A 97 -18.12 17.01 -5.02
C ASN A 97 -19.03 15.79 -5.15
N ILE A 98 -19.57 15.33 -4.03
CA ILE A 98 -20.40 14.12 -3.95
C ILE A 98 -21.86 14.55 -3.89
N PHE A 99 -22.70 14.04 -4.79
CA PHE A 99 -24.11 14.35 -4.89
C PHE A 99 -24.98 13.25 -4.30
N ASP A 100 -26.23 13.58 -3.97
CA ASP A 100 -27.18 12.66 -3.32
C ASP A 100 -27.52 11.43 -4.20
N ASP A 101 -27.39 11.56 -5.52
CA ASP A 101 -27.57 10.46 -6.47
C ASP A 101 -26.35 9.53 -6.59
N GLY A 102 -25.29 9.79 -5.81
CA GLY A 102 -24.04 9.05 -5.81
C GLY A 102 -23.06 9.49 -6.90
N SER A 103 -23.40 10.45 -7.75
CA SER A 103 -22.46 10.98 -8.73
C SER A 103 -21.38 11.83 -8.06
N VAL A 104 -20.16 11.75 -8.62
CA VAL A 104 -18.97 12.42 -8.07
C VAL A 104 -18.30 13.24 -9.14
N TYR A 105 -18.01 14.49 -8.83
CA TYR A 105 -17.37 15.43 -9.77
C TYR A 105 -16.16 16.11 -9.13
N PHE A 106 -15.16 16.38 -9.97
CA PHE A 106 -14.01 17.22 -9.65
C PHE A 106 -14.00 18.44 -10.56
N VAL A 107 -13.79 19.63 -9.99
CA VAL A 107 -13.65 20.88 -10.75
C VAL A 107 -12.19 21.33 -10.70
N LEU A 108 -11.56 21.39 -11.85
CA LEU A 108 -10.13 21.64 -12.01
C LEU A 108 -9.94 23.00 -12.70
N ASN A 109 -9.42 23.97 -11.95
CA ASN A 109 -9.04 25.27 -12.48
C ASN A 109 -7.56 25.23 -12.87
N ILE A 110 -7.26 25.15 -14.14
CA ILE A 110 -5.91 24.96 -14.68
C ILE A 110 -5.33 26.32 -15.04
N GLY A 111 -4.22 26.67 -14.41
CA GLY A 111 -3.45 27.85 -14.78
C GLY A 111 -2.41 27.54 -15.84
N GLY A 112 -2.21 28.44 -16.82
CA GLY A 112 -1.23 28.28 -17.85
C GLY A 112 -0.81 29.58 -18.50
N ASN A 113 0.11 29.48 -19.46
CA ASN A 113 0.64 30.58 -20.25
C ASN A 113 0.42 30.31 -21.75
N SER A 114 0.71 31.31 -22.57
CA SER A 114 0.62 31.15 -24.02
C SER A 114 1.52 30.05 -24.57
N SER A 115 2.64 29.74 -23.90
CA SER A 115 3.55 28.64 -24.26
C SER A 115 2.97 27.26 -23.94
N ASP A 116 1.95 27.18 -23.11
CA ASP A 116 1.31 25.91 -22.71
C ASP A 116 0.18 25.51 -23.68
N ARG A 117 -0.18 26.39 -24.60
CA ARG A 117 -1.26 26.15 -25.57
C ARG A 117 -0.96 24.91 -26.39
N GLU A 118 -1.98 24.06 -26.47
CA GLU A 118 -1.92 22.79 -27.19
C GLU A 118 -0.95 21.74 -26.61
N ILE A 119 -0.30 22.03 -25.46
CA ILE A 119 0.42 21.00 -24.73
C ILE A 119 -0.57 20.09 -24.03
N ASN A 120 -0.31 18.79 -24.11
CA ASN A 120 -1.14 17.79 -23.43
C ASN A 120 -1.19 18.06 -21.92
N ILE A 121 -2.39 18.06 -21.36
CA ILE A 121 -2.61 18.01 -19.93
C ILE A 121 -2.71 16.56 -19.47
N ARG A 122 -2.25 16.28 -18.27
CA ARG A 122 -2.36 14.97 -17.63
C ARG A 122 -3.17 15.13 -16.35
N LEU A 123 -4.34 14.50 -16.31
CA LEU A 123 -5.13 14.42 -15.08
C LEU A 123 -4.63 13.26 -14.24
N CYS A 124 -4.49 13.51 -12.93
CA CYS A 124 -4.11 12.49 -11.96
C CYS A 124 -5.14 12.49 -10.83
N TYR A 125 -5.70 11.34 -10.54
CA TYR A 125 -6.68 11.11 -9.48
C TYR A 125 -6.10 10.18 -8.43
N TRP A 126 -6.09 10.63 -7.18
CA TRP A 126 -5.77 9.84 -6.02
C TRP A 126 -7.04 9.35 -5.36
N CYS A 127 -7.23 8.02 -5.29
CA CYS A 127 -8.27 7.38 -4.51
C CYS A 127 -7.68 6.92 -3.18
N ALA A 128 -8.05 7.58 -2.10
CA ALA A 128 -7.49 7.30 -0.78
C ALA A 128 -7.92 5.94 -0.24
N GLN A 129 -9.18 5.55 -0.47
CA GLN A 129 -9.68 4.24 -0.03
C GLN A 129 -8.95 3.08 -0.71
N LEU A 130 -8.74 3.17 -2.03
CA LEU A 130 -8.01 2.15 -2.78
C LEU A 130 -6.49 2.28 -2.65
N ARG A 131 -5.99 3.39 -2.07
CA ARG A 131 -4.57 3.77 -2.04
C ARG A 131 -3.94 3.64 -3.43
N GLN A 132 -4.57 4.27 -4.39
CA GLN A 132 -4.20 4.11 -5.78
C GLN A 132 -4.26 5.43 -6.55
N LEU A 133 -3.22 5.66 -7.34
CA LEU A 133 -3.13 6.74 -8.29
C LEU A 133 -3.66 6.28 -9.65
N PHE A 134 -4.48 7.12 -10.27
CA PHE A 134 -5.00 6.92 -11.62
C PHE A 134 -4.57 8.07 -12.50
N THR A 135 -4.31 7.80 -13.77
CA THR A 135 -4.01 8.82 -14.77
C THR A 135 -4.98 8.69 -15.94
N ILE A 136 -5.23 9.80 -16.65
CA ILE A 136 -6.08 9.78 -17.84
C ILE A 136 -5.36 9.06 -18.98
N GLU A 137 -6.08 8.21 -19.71
CA GLU A 137 -5.60 7.54 -20.92
C GLU A 137 -5.70 8.44 -22.16
N GLU A 138 -6.80 9.18 -22.26
CA GLU A 138 -7.07 10.10 -23.36
C GLU A 138 -6.22 11.37 -23.24
N LYS A 139 -5.63 11.81 -24.35
CA LYS A 139 -4.85 13.03 -24.40
C LYS A 139 -5.74 14.24 -24.64
N SER A 140 -5.82 15.11 -23.65
CA SER A 140 -6.42 16.44 -23.77
C SER A 140 -5.34 17.51 -23.80
N THR A 141 -5.61 18.66 -24.42
CA THR A 141 -4.66 19.76 -24.52
C THR A 141 -5.11 20.98 -23.72
N PHE A 142 -4.15 21.78 -23.25
CA PHE A 142 -4.45 23.04 -22.60
C PHE A 142 -4.98 24.06 -23.66
N ARG A 143 -6.20 24.54 -23.41
CA ARG A 143 -6.86 25.55 -24.26
C ARG A 143 -7.42 26.66 -23.38
N PRO A 144 -6.80 27.85 -23.42
CA PRO A 144 -7.26 28.99 -22.62
C PRO A 144 -8.73 29.32 -22.90
N GLU A 145 -9.39 29.87 -21.89
CA GLU A 145 -10.80 30.27 -21.94
C GLU A 145 -11.78 29.12 -22.21
N LEU A 146 -11.32 27.89 -22.26
CA LEU A 146 -12.19 26.74 -22.41
C LEU A 146 -12.74 26.28 -21.06
N SER A 147 -14.04 26.02 -21.03
CA SER A 147 -14.71 25.27 -19.98
C SER A 147 -15.15 23.93 -20.57
N TYR A 148 -14.62 22.83 -20.02
CA TYR A 148 -14.85 21.50 -20.55
C TYR A 148 -15.56 20.63 -19.53
N GLY A 149 -16.53 19.84 -19.97
CA GLY A 149 -17.29 18.93 -19.10
C GLY A 149 -18.41 19.57 -18.28
N ASN A 150 -18.71 20.90 -18.46
CA ASN A 150 -19.67 21.62 -17.66
C ASN A 150 -21.13 21.48 -18.14
N THR A 151 -21.39 21.03 -19.33
CA THR A 151 -22.71 20.82 -19.91
C THR A 151 -23.01 19.36 -20.23
N SER A 152 -22.00 18.50 -20.17
CA SER A 152 -22.11 17.06 -20.37
C SER A 152 -21.13 16.36 -19.44
N ASP A 153 -21.52 15.20 -18.97
CA ASP A 153 -20.67 14.38 -18.11
C ASP A 153 -19.39 13.98 -18.87
N TYR A 154 -18.29 14.57 -18.50
CA TYR A 154 -16.98 14.16 -18.97
C TYR A 154 -16.42 13.08 -18.03
N VAL A 155 -16.48 11.85 -18.46
CA VAL A 155 -15.95 10.68 -17.73
C VAL A 155 -14.69 10.21 -18.46
N PRO A 156 -13.50 10.65 -18.02
CA PRO A 156 -12.27 10.21 -18.68
C PRO A 156 -11.96 8.75 -18.30
N PRO A 157 -11.41 7.96 -19.23
CA PRO A 157 -10.88 6.64 -18.90
C PRO A 157 -9.59 6.80 -18.10
N LEU A 158 -9.64 6.49 -16.81
CA LEU A 158 -8.50 6.61 -15.91
C LEU A 158 -7.69 5.32 -15.86
N LEU A 159 -6.40 5.43 -16.21
CA LEU A 159 -5.47 4.31 -16.12
C LEU A 159 -5.14 4.00 -14.68
N LYS A 160 -5.16 2.71 -14.38
CA LYS A 160 -4.70 2.20 -13.10
C LYS A 160 -3.19 2.37 -12.98
N GLY A 161 -2.71 2.98 -11.90
CA GLY A 161 -1.28 3.05 -11.60
C GLY A 161 -0.68 1.65 -11.40
N CYS A 162 0.62 1.51 -11.68
CA CYS A 162 1.35 0.28 -11.39
C CYS A 162 1.71 0.26 -9.91
N LYS A 163 1.04 -0.59 -9.13
CA LYS A 163 1.35 -0.78 -7.70
C LYS A 163 2.45 -1.82 -7.51
N LYS A 164 3.35 -1.56 -6.57
CA LYS A 164 4.30 -2.57 -6.08
C LYS A 164 3.56 -3.80 -5.53
N TYR A 165 2.46 -3.56 -4.80
CA TYR A 165 1.61 -4.60 -4.22
C TYR A 165 0.16 -4.46 -4.73
N PRO A 166 -0.16 -5.02 -5.90
CA PRO A 166 -1.51 -4.93 -6.46
C PRO A 166 -2.54 -5.81 -5.72
N VAL A 167 -2.08 -6.77 -4.91
CA VAL A 167 -2.92 -7.69 -4.18
C VAL A 167 -2.85 -7.40 -2.69
N GLN A 168 -4.00 -7.29 -2.05
CA GLN A 168 -4.14 -7.09 -0.61
C GLN A 168 -5.10 -8.11 -0.03
N ASN A 169 -4.74 -8.69 1.11
CA ASN A 169 -5.55 -9.64 1.85
C ASN A 169 -5.62 -9.23 3.32
N GLU A 170 -6.57 -9.76 4.03
CA GLU A 170 -6.66 -9.65 5.47
C GLU A 170 -6.23 -10.99 6.10
N LEU A 171 -5.30 -10.96 7.01
CA LEU A 171 -4.81 -12.13 7.73
C LEU A 171 -5.02 -11.93 9.23
N THR A 172 -5.57 -12.96 9.87
CA THR A 172 -5.59 -13.07 11.32
C THR A 172 -4.78 -14.30 11.72
N VAL A 173 -3.83 -14.12 12.63
CA VAL A 173 -3.03 -15.21 13.20
C VAL A 173 -3.39 -15.34 14.67
N ASN A 174 -4.09 -16.42 15.01
CA ASN A 174 -4.42 -16.72 16.38
C ASN A 174 -3.21 -17.29 17.13
N ALA A 175 -3.23 -17.21 18.47
CA ALA A 175 -2.24 -17.86 19.29
C ALA A 175 -2.22 -19.38 19.01
N PRO A 176 -1.05 -19.97 18.74
CA PRO A 176 -0.98 -21.37 18.38
C PRO A 176 -1.21 -22.25 19.62
N GLU A 177 -2.15 -23.21 19.51
CA GLU A 177 -2.45 -24.15 20.59
C GLU A 177 -1.27 -25.10 20.92
N SER A 178 -0.46 -25.38 19.89
CA SER A 178 0.70 -26.29 19.99
C SER A 178 2.02 -25.58 20.26
N ALA A 179 2.02 -24.27 20.50
CA ALA A 179 3.27 -23.55 20.78
C ALA A 179 3.89 -24.00 22.10
N PRO A 180 5.22 -24.01 22.17
CA PRO A 180 5.95 -24.33 23.41
C PRO A 180 5.90 -23.22 24.45
N PHE A 181 5.05 -22.19 24.24
CA PHE A 181 4.90 -21.01 25.11
C PHE A 181 3.42 -20.57 25.14
N ALA A 182 3.03 -19.85 26.18
CA ALA A 182 1.71 -19.22 26.23
C ALA A 182 1.75 -17.87 25.51
N HIS A 183 0.62 -17.52 24.85
CA HIS A 183 0.44 -16.18 24.32
C HIS A 183 0.50 -15.14 25.44
N ALA A 184 1.17 -14.02 25.18
CA ALA A 184 1.29 -12.89 26.07
C ALA A 184 0.94 -11.56 25.38
N GLU A 185 0.52 -10.59 26.17
CA GLU A 185 0.32 -9.23 25.68
C GLU A 185 1.64 -8.67 25.12
N GLY A 186 1.58 -8.12 23.91
CA GLY A 186 2.75 -7.59 23.21
C GLY A 186 3.40 -8.58 22.26
N ASP A 187 2.92 -9.82 22.15
CA ASP A 187 3.28 -10.74 21.08
C ASP A 187 2.87 -10.18 19.72
N LEU A 188 3.69 -10.41 18.73
CA LEU A 188 3.49 -9.89 17.37
C LEU A 188 3.47 -11.03 16.35
N VAL A 189 2.78 -10.78 15.25
CA VAL A 189 2.77 -11.66 14.08
C VAL A 189 3.04 -10.87 12.83
N ALA A 190 3.70 -11.52 11.85
CA ALA A 190 3.94 -10.90 10.55
C ALA A 190 4.01 -11.96 9.45
N ALA A 191 3.62 -11.54 8.23
CA ALA A 191 3.76 -12.32 7.01
C ALA A 191 4.95 -11.81 6.20
N PHE A 192 5.74 -12.73 5.65
CA PHE A 192 6.96 -12.43 4.89
C PHE A 192 6.99 -13.14 3.56
N ALA A 193 7.47 -12.45 2.52
CA ALA A 193 7.96 -13.06 1.29
C ALA A 193 9.50 -13.01 1.32
N GLY A 194 10.13 -14.13 1.55
CA GLY A 194 11.56 -14.16 1.85
C GLY A 194 11.90 -13.35 3.10
N ASN A 195 12.64 -12.25 2.93
CA ASN A 195 13.01 -11.34 4.03
C ASN A 195 12.19 -10.05 4.06
N GLU A 196 11.29 -9.86 3.11
CA GLU A 196 10.45 -8.66 3.05
C GLU A 196 9.15 -8.86 3.85
N CYS A 197 8.90 -8.00 4.81
CA CYS A 197 7.62 -7.96 5.54
C CYS A 197 6.49 -7.52 4.60
N ARG A 198 5.45 -8.34 4.53
CA ARG A 198 4.25 -8.09 3.73
C ARG A 198 3.06 -7.60 4.56
N GLY A 199 3.13 -7.77 5.86
CA GLY A 199 2.12 -7.33 6.81
C GLY A 199 2.52 -7.72 8.22
N ALA A 200 2.14 -6.92 9.20
CA ALA A 200 2.39 -7.18 10.60
C ALA A 200 1.22 -6.71 11.46
N GLY A 201 1.00 -7.36 12.57
CA GLY A 201 -0.08 -7.05 13.49
C GLY A 201 0.09 -7.70 14.85
N THR A 202 -0.95 -7.57 15.66
CA THR A 202 -1.07 -8.21 16.95
C THR A 202 -1.71 -9.58 16.80
N VAL A 203 -1.34 -10.52 17.65
CA VAL A 203 -1.92 -11.87 17.66
C VAL A 203 -3.42 -11.79 17.92
N GLY A 204 -4.21 -12.49 17.13
CA GLY A 204 -5.68 -12.54 17.21
C GLY A 204 -6.40 -11.38 16.54
N GLU A 205 -5.68 -10.33 16.11
CA GLU A 205 -6.27 -9.19 15.42
C GLU A 205 -6.01 -9.26 13.90
N PRO A 206 -6.97 -8.83 13.06
CA PRO A 206 -6.77 -8.81 11.62
C PRO A 206 -5.78 -7.70 11.21
N PHE A 207 -4.90 -8.01 10.26
CA PHE A 207 -3.99 -7.05 9.63
C PHE A 207 -3.92 -7.23 8.12
N THR A 208 -3.58 -6.15 7.42
CA THR A 208 -3.46 -6.17 5.96
C THR A 208 -2.12 -6.77 5.54
N VAL A 209 -2.18 -7.67 4.57
CA VAL A 209 -1.02 -8.27 3.89
C VAL A 209 -0.97 -7.80 2.45
N PHE A 210 0.17 -7.24 2.04
CA PHE A 210 0.44 -6.69 0.71
C PHE A 210 1.26 -7.68 -0.10
N ARG A 211 0.78 -8.06 -1.31
CA ARG A 211 1.44 -9.07 -2.15
C ARG A 211 1.68 -8.55 -3.56
N THR A 212 2.71 -9.07 -4.20
CA THR A 212 3.08 -8.75 -5.59
C THR A 212 2.17 -9.46 -6.60
N SER A 213 1.64 -10.63 -6.23
CA SER A 213 0.71 -11.42 -7.04
C SER A 213 -0.19 -12.29 -6.16
N ALA A 214 -1.26 -12.84 -6.75
CA ALA A 214 -2.21 -13.69 -6.03
C ALA A 214 -1.63 -15.08 -5.68
N ASP A 215 -0.60 -15.52 -6.36
CA ASP A 215 0.10 -16.78 -6.16
C ASP A 215 1.36 -16.64 -5.29
N GLU A 216 1.67 -15.42 -4.79
CA GLU A 216 2.77 -15.22 -3.87
C GLU A 216 2.49 -15.91 -2.53
N VAL A 217 3.30 -16.91 -2.19
CA VAL A 217 3.21 -17.63 -0.93
C VAL A 217 4.06 -16.96 0.15
N LEU A 218 3.57 -17.01 1.37
CA LEU A 218 4.16 -16.28 2.49
C LEU A 218 4.56 -17.20 3.62
N GLN A 219 5.54 -16.78 4.39
CA GLN A 219 5.94 -17.38 5.65
C GLN A 219 5.44 -16.51 6.80
N VAL A 220 4.83 -17.12 7.80
CA VAL A 220 4.42 -16.43 9.03
C VAL A 220 5.54 -16.51 10.07
N ARG A 221 5.80 -15.36 10.71
CA ARG A 221 6.68 -15.24 11.86
C ARG A 221 5.88 -14.75 13.06
N TYR A 222 6.19 -15.32 14.21
CA TYR A 222 5.58 -14.98 15.49
C TYR A 222 6.68 -14.57 16.48
N TYR A 223 6.57 -13.37 17.05
CA TYR A 223 7.45 -12.93 18.10
C TYR A 223 6.79 -13.16 19.47
N SER A 224 7.45 -13.92 20.34
CA SER A 224 7.03 -14.14 21.72
C SER A 224 7.80 -13.23 22.67
N VAL A 225 7.08 -12.40 23.39
CA VAL A 225 7.66 -11.56 24.45
C VAL A 225 8.26 -12.43 25.58
N GLN A 226 7.57 -13.53 25.94
CA GLN A 226 8.03 -14.43 26.99
C GLN A 226 9.35 -15.11 26.64
N GLN A 227 9.51 -15.53 25.39
CA GLN A 227 10.70 -16.25 24.94
C GLN A 227 11.79 -15.30 24.43
N SER A 228 11.49 -14.01 24.28
CA SER A 228 12.40 -13.01 23.68
C SER A 228 12.96 -13.52 22.36
N GLY A 229 12.07 -13.95 21.44
CA GLY A 229 12.51 -14.51 20.18
C GLY A 229 11.39 -14.70 19.15
N VAL A 230 11.82 -15.00 17.95
CA VAL A 230 10.97 -15.17 16.76
C VAL A 230 10.84 -16.63 16.40
N TYR A 231 9.62 -17.09 16.26
CA TYR A 231 9.25 -18.37 15.68
C TYR A 231 8.88 -18.15 14.21
N SER A 232 9.53 -18.87 13.29
CA SER A 232 9.17 -18.85 11.87
C SER A 232 8.51 -20.17 11.50
N LEU A 233 7.27 -20.12 10.98
CA LEU A 233 6.59 -21.31 10.52
C LEU A 233 7.34 -21.93 9.33
N THR A 234 7.50 -23.23 9.34
CA THR A 234 8.11 -23.98 8.23
C THR A 234 7.15 -24.05 7.04
N LYS A 235 5.83 -24.11 7.34
CA LYS A 235 4.78 -24.19 6.31
C LYS A 235 4.47 -22.78 5.78
N SER A 236 4.57 -22.63 4.46
CA SER A 236 4.10 -21.43 3.78
C SER A 236 2.57 -21.38 3.73
N ILE A 237 2.03 -20.16 3.70
CA ILE A 237 0.60 -19.91 3.54
C ILE A 237 0.30 -19.29 2.18
N ASP A 238 -0.81 -19.70 1.60
CA ASP A 238 -1.42 -19.07 0.43
C ASP A 238 -2.68 -18.33 0.88
N LEU A 239 -2.79 -17.05 0.51
CA LEU A 239 -3.93 -16.20 0.85
C LEU A 239 -4.96 -16.10 -0.29
N GLY A 240 -4.70 -16.74 -1.43
CA GLY A 240 -5.59 -16.75 -2.58
C GLY A 240 -5.78 -15.37 -3.23
N GLU A 241 -6.97 -15.10 -3.76
CA GLU A 241 -7.29 -13.92 -4.52
C GLU A 241 -7.27 -12.62 -3.69
N ASN A 242 -7.21 -11.49 -4.38
CA ASN A 242 -7.27 -10.16 -3.79
C ASN A 242 -8.56 -9.97 -2.95
N GLY A 243 -8.42 -9.41 -1.76
CA GLY A 243 -9.53 -9.15 -0.84
C GLY A 243 -9.94 -10.32 0.03
N ASN A 244 -9.34 -11.51 -0.14
CA ASN A 244 -9.63 -12.64 0.73
C ASN A 244 -9.24 -12.37 2.19
N LYS A 245 -10.02 -12.96 3.10
CA LYS A 245 -9.78 -12.96 4.54
C LYS A 245 -9.40 -14.37 4.98
N THR A 246 -8.26 -14.49 5.62
CA THR A 246 -7.73 -15.78 6.07
C THR A 246 -7.47 -15.74 7.57
N VAL A 247 -7.86 -16.79 8.25
CA VAL A 247 -7.58 -16.99 9.68
C VAL A 247 -6.73 -18.25 9.81
N ILE A 248 -5.59 -18.14 10.47
CA ILE A 248 -4.76 -19.28 10.83
C ILE A 248 -4.64 -19.40 12.34
N SER A 249 -4.70 -20.58 12.87
CA SER A 249 -4.72 -20.86 14.31
C SER A 249 -3.69 -21.89 14.76
N ALA A 250 -2.71 -22.22 13.91
CA ALA A 250 -1.74 -23.24 14.25
C ALA A 250 -0.35 -22.93 13.72
N PHE A 251 0.64 -23.25 14.54
CA PHE A 251 2.01 -23.48 14.15
C PHE A 251 2.16 -24.93 13.71
#